data_317dff9e47f04011b9354181dc70eb18
#
_entry.id   317dff9e47f04011b9354181dc70eb18
#
_cell.length_a   1.000
_cell.length_b   1.000
_cell.length_c   1.000
_cell.angle_alpha   90.00
_cell.angle_beta   90.00
_cell.angle_gamma   90.00
#
_symmetry.space_group_name_H-M   'P 1'
#
loop_
_entity.id
_entity.type
_entity.pdbx_description
1 polymer ?
#
loop_
_entity_poly.entity_id
_entity_poly.type
_entity_poly.pdbx_seq_one_letter_code
_entity_poly.pdbx_strand_id
1 'polypeptide(L)'
;MIGLKNATPEEFEELYVKYGIGGSIDLSVPTFYFSLVMEENIIGYVKLTFRDEDYYLEEIKYDEGMEKFNRFFIKCIAYKVYMKRKKKFYSKLFFEGISGVTKLEDDLYTYDVDEILEQGRTCSECKNK
;
A
#
# COMPACT_ATOMS: atom_id res chain seq x y z
N MET A 1 14.25 8.10 -6.33
CA MET A 1 13.04 7.41 -6.77
C MET A 1 12.32 6.77 -5.60
N ILE A 2 11.01 6.86 -5.60
CA ILE A 2 10.20 6.28 -4.54
C ILE A 2 9.65 4.93 -4.98
N GLY A 3 9.70 3.95 -4.12
CA GLY A 3 9.18 2.64 -4.43
C GLY A 3 8.76 1.84 -3.22
N LEU A 4 8.11 0.72 -3.48
CA LEU A 4 7.67 -0.21 -2.45
C LEU A 4 8.33 -1.55 -2.74
N LYS A 5 9.05 -2.08 -1.77
CA LYS A 5 9.72 -3.36 -1.94
C LYS A 5 9.52 -4.26 -0.73
N ASN A 6 9.66 -5.57 -0.95
CA ASN A 6 9.55 -6.52 0.14
C ASN A 6 10.63 -6.20 1.19
N ALA A 7 10.22 -6.17 2.45
CA ALA A 7 11.16 -5.90 3.53
C ALA A 7 12.06 -7.12 3.73
N THR A 8 13.38 -6.90 3.70
CA THR A 8 14.34 -7.94 4.03
C THR A 8 14.36 -8.12 5.55
N PRO A 9 14.93 -9.23 6.08
CA PRO A 9 15.02 -9.38 7.53
C PRO A 9 15.72 -8.22 8.22
N GLU A 10 16.75 -7.66 7.59
CA GLU A 10 17.46 -6.52 8.16
C GLU A 10 16.61 -5.27 8.14
N GLU A 11 15.89 -5.05 7.06
CA GLU A 11 14.97 -3.92 6.96
C GLU A 11 13.81 -4.07 7.93
N PHE A 12 13.37 -5.29 8.17
CA PHE A 12 12.31 -5.53 9.15
C PHE A 12 12.74 -5.08 10.54
N GLU A 13 13.98 -5.38 10.92
CA GLU A 13 14.52 -4.91 12.19
C GLU A 13 14.56 -3.39 12.25
N GLU A 14 14.97 -2.75 11.17
CA GLU A 14 15.00 -1.30 11.09
C GLU A 14 13.60 -0.71 11.24
N LEU A 15 12.62 -1.32 10.58
CA LEU A 15 11.23 -0.89 10.71
C LEU A 15 10.71 -1.07 12.13
N TYR A 16 11.11 -2.15 12.77
CA TYR A 16 10.71 -2.39 14.15
C TYR A 16 11.23 -1.27 15.07
N VAL A 17 12.49 -0.94 14.92
CA VAL A 17 13.11 0.09 15.75
C VAL A 17 12.54 1.46 15.46
N LYS A 18 12.38 1.79 14.19
CA LYS A 18 11.98 3.13 13.78
C LYS A 18 10.49 3.39 13.94
N TYR A 19 9.66 2.42 13.63
CA TYR A 19 8.20 2.61 13.60
C TYR A 19 7.44 1.77 14.61
N GLY A 20 8.13 0.90 15.35
CA GLY A 20 7.49 0.07 16.34
C GLY A 20 6.58 -0.99 15.76
N ILE A 21 6.88 -1.48 14.55
CA ILE A 21 6.09 -2.55 13.98
C ILE A 21 6.39 -3.84 14.75
N GLY A 22 5.52 -4.77 14.62
CA GLY A 22 5.69 -6.01 15.33
C GLY A 22 4.65 -6.14 16.40
N GLY A 23 4.52 -6.56 17.35
CA GLY A 23 3.46 -6.89 18.24
C GLY A 23 3.13 -8.34 17.98
N SER A 24 2.01 -8.79 18.42
CA SER A 24 1.62 -10.18 18.22
C SER A 24 1.34 -10.42 16.74
N ILE A 25 2.10 -11.31 16.13
CA ILE A 25 1.85 -11.73 14.75
C ILE A 25 0.89 -12.90 14.81
N ASP A 26 -0.24 -12.75 14.13
CA ASP A 26 -1.19 -13.85 14.02
C ASP A 26 -0.71 -14.76 12.88
N LEU A 27 -0.10 -15.87 13.23
CA LEU A 27 0.46 -16.80 12.27
C LEU A 27 -0.60 -17.47 11.39
N SER A 28 -1.87 -17.37 11.77
CA SER A 28 -2.94 -17.93 10.95
C SER A 28 -3.28 -17.04 9.78
N VAL A 29 -2.80 -15.79 9.78
CA VAL A 29 -3.08 -14.82 8.71
C VAL A 29 -1.76 -14.45 8.04
N PRO A 30 -1.59 -14.79 6.76
CA PRO A 30 -0.40 -14.37 6.03
C PRO A 30 -0.27 -12.85 6.05
N THR A 31 0.88 -12.37 6.48
CA THR A 31 1.14 -10.94 6.65
C THR A 31 2.40 -10.58 5.89
N PHE A 32 2.33 -9.49 5.13
CA PHE A 32 3.43 -9.04 4.29
C PHE A 32 3.81 -7.62 4.67
N TYR A 33 5.09 -7.40 4.91
CA TYR A 33 5.62 -6.07 5.18
C TYR A 33 6.44 -5.61 3.98
N PHE A 34 6.21 -4.38 3.57
CA PHE A 34 6.95 -3.76 2.48
C PHE A 34 7.57 -2.47 2.99
N SER A 35 8.81 -2.22 2.56
CA SER A 35 9.48 -0.97 2.89
C SER A 35 9.12 0.08 1.85
N LEU A 36 8.79 1.27 2.30
CA LEU A 36 8.67 2.43 1.41
C LEU A 36 10.07 3.04 1.34
N VAL A 37 10.60 3.15 0.13
CA VAL A 37 12.00 3.55 -0.08
C VAL A 37 12.06 4.76 -0.99
N MET A 38 12.87 5.74 -0.61
CA MET A 38 13.17 6.90 -1.44
C MET A 38 14.68 7.09 -1.46
N GLU A 39 15.27 7.08 -2.65
CA GLU A 39 16.72 7.24 -2.82
C GLU A 39 17.51 6.30 -1.91
N GLU A 40 17.08 5.04 -1.88
CA GLU A 40 17.72 3.97 -1.10
C GLU A 40 17.51 4.08 0.42
N ASN A 41 16.75 5.08 0.87
CA ASN A 41 16.46 5.22 2.29
C ASN A 41 15.04 4.76 2.59
N ILE A 42 14.88 4.08 3.72
CA ILE A 42 13.56 3.65 4.16
C ILE A 42 12.84 4.86 4.75
N ILE A 43 11.70 5.21 4.16
CA ILE A 43 10.88 6.34 4.61
C ILE A 43 9.56 5.91 5.21
N GLY A 44 9.28 4.63 5.26
CA GLY A 44 8.04 4.14 5.82
C GLY A 44 7.85 2.67 5.56
N TYR A 45 6.64 2.19 5.85
CA TYR A 45 6.31 0.79 5.60
C TYR A 45 4.83 0.63 5.30
N VAL A 46 4.51 -0.51 4.71
CA VAL A 46 3.13 -0.93 4.42
C VAL A 46 2.96 -2.35 4.94
N LYS A 47 1.84 -2.60 5.60
CA LYS A 47 1.49 -3.93 6.08
C LYS A 47 0.24 -4.39 5.35
N LEU A 48 0.34 -5.51 4.64
CA LEU A 48 -0.79 -6.16 3.99
C LEU A 48 -1.04 -7.50 4.65
N THR A 49 -2.31 -7.88 4.75
CA THR A 49 -2.67 -9.24 5.15
C THR A 49 -3.49 -9.88 4.04
N PHE A 50 -3.47 -11.20 3.99
CA PHE A 50 -4.25 -11.95 3.02
C PHE A 50 -5.26 -12.79 3.78
N ARG A 51 -6.55 -12.48 3.61
CA ARG A 51 -7.64 -13.16 4.29
C ARG A 51 -8.79 -13.36 3.33
N ASP A 52 -9.47 -14.49 3.44
CA ASP A 52 -10.65 -14.76 2.62
C ASP A 52 -10.39 -14.52 1.12
N GLU A 53 -9.18 -14.91 0.69
CA GLU A 53 -8.73 -14.80 -0.70
C GLU A 53 -8.55 -13.36 -1.20
N ASP A 54 -8.51 -12.39 -0.29
CA ASP A 54 -8.30 -10.99 -0.66
C ASP A 54 -7.23 -10.34 0.20
N TYR A 55 -6.62 -9.28 -0.34
CA TYR A 55 -5.62 -8.51 0.37
C TYR A 55 -6.27 -7.36 1.13
N TYR A 56 -5.76 -7.11 2.32
CA TYR A 56 -6.20 -6.01 3.16
C TYR A 56 -5.00 -5.14 3.50
N LEU A 57 -5.13 -3.85 3.26
CA LEU A 57 -4.12 -2.88 3.68
C LEU A 57 -4.40 -2.56 5.14
N GLU A 58 -3.56 -3.10 6.02
CA GLU A 58 -3.76 -2.95 7.46
C GLU A 58 -3.13 -1.69 8.02
N GLU A 59 -1.93 -1.37 7.56
CA GLU A 59 -1.21 -0.19 8.03
C GLU A 59 -0.35 0.39 6.94
N ILE A 60 -0.20 1.70 7.00
CA ILE A 60 0.80 2.42 6.23
C ILE A 60 1.31 3.54 7.11
N LYS A 61 2.62 3.63 7.25
CA LYS A 61 3.26 4.70 8.00
C LYS A 61 4.46 5.20 7.23
N TYR A 62 4.75 6.48 7.37
CA TYR A 62 5.87 7.09 6.69
C TYR A 62 6.35 8.30 7.47
N ASP A 63 7.53 8.79 7.12
CA ASP A 63 8.13 9.92 7.79
C ASP A 63 7.31 11.18 7.57
N GLU A 64 7.44 12.10 8.51
CA GLU A 64 6.75 13.38 8.44
C GLU A 64 7.11 14.10 7.14
N GLY A 65 6.12 14.71 6.52
CA GLY A 65 6.33 15.43 5.26
C GLY A 65 6.11 14.57 4.02
N MET A 66 5.86 13.28 4.18
CA MET A 66 5.66 12.38 3.04
C MET A 66 4.20 12.26 2.63
N GLU A 67 3.29 12.92 3.31
CA GLU A 67 1.85 12.83 3.03
C GLU A 67 1.52 13.21 1.59
N LYS A 68 2.29 14.11 1.02
CA LYS A 68 2.08 14.55 -0.37
C LYS A 68 2.27 13.42 -1.37
N PHE A 69 2.87 12.32 -0.95
CA PHE A 69 3.09 11.16 -1.82
C PHE A 69 2.06 10.05 -1.62
N ASN A 70 1.00 10.29 -0.84
CA ASN A 70 -0.02 9.27 -0.56
C ASN A 70 -0.56 8.61 -1.83
N ARG A 71 -0.88 9.40 -2.84
CA ARG A 71 -1.42 8.85 -4.08
C ARG A 71 -0.42 7.89 -4.73
N PHE A 72 0.84 8.25 -4.68
CA PHE A 72 1.89 7.41 -5.23
C PHE A 72 2.03 6.11 -4.43
N PHE A 73 1.97 6.21 -3.10
CA PHE A 73 2.07 5.02 -2.25
C PHE A 73 0.92 4.06 -2.53
N ILE A 74 -0.29 4.59 -2.66
CA ILE A 74 -1.46 3.76 -2.95
C ILE A 74 -1.32 3.09 -4.32
N LYS A 75 -0.75 3.79 -5.30
CA LYS A 75 -0.49 3.18 -6.61
C LYS A 75 0.51 2.04 -6.49
N CYS A 76 1.55 2.19 -5.67
CA CYS A 76 2.51 1.13 -5.45
C CYS A 76 1.85 -0.10 -4.83
N ILE A 77 0.96 0.13 -3.86
CA ILE A 77 0.21 -0.96 -3.23
C ILE A 77 -0.69 -1.65 -4.27
N ALA A 78 -1.40 -0.85 -5.05
CA ALA A 78 -2.27 -1.40 -6.10
C ALA A 78 -1.46 -2.24 -7.09
N TYR A 79 -0.27 -1.79 -7.45
CA TYR A 79 0.57 -2.54 -8.35
C TYR A 79 1.00 -3.89 -7.75
N LYS A 80 1.34 -3.90 -6.46
CA LYS A 80 1.70 -5.15 -5.78
C LYS A 80 0.53 -6.13 -5.77
N VAL A 81 -0.68 -5.63 -5.52
CA VAL A 81 -1.88 -6.46 -5.53
C VAL A 81 -2.18 -6.96 -6.94
N TYR A 82 -1.98 -6.09 -7.94
CA TYR A 82 -2.14 -6.46 -9.34
C TYR A 82 -1.21 -7.61 -9.72
N MET A 83 0.03 -7.56 -9.27
CA MET A 83 1.00 -8.61 -9.55
C MET A 83 0.61 -9.94 -8.93
N LYS A 84 -0.27 -9.93 -7.94
CA LYS A 84 -0.84 -11.13 -7.34
C LYS A 84 -2.13 -11.54 -8.04
N ARG A 85 -2.45 -10.89 -9.16
CA ARG A 85 -3.62 -11.18 -9.98
C ARG A 85 -4.96 -10.93 -9.28
N LYS A 86 -4.96 -9.95 -8.38
CA LYS A 86 -6.18 -9.50 -7.73
C LYS A 86 -6.56 -8.13 -8.28
N LYS A 87 -7.85 -7.86 -8.32
CA LYS A 87 -8.35 -6.64 -8.93
C LYS A 87 -8.78 -5.60 -7.92
N LYS A 88 -8.70 -5.92 -6.64
CA LYS A 88 -9.06 -4.99 -5.59
C LYS A 88 -8.37 -5.37 -4.29
N PHE A 89 -8.31 -4.42 -3.39
CA PHE A 89 -7.90 -4.70 -2.02
C PHE A 89 -8.81 -3.91 -1.09
N TYR A 90 -8.81 -4.28 0.16
CA TYR A 90 -9.67 -3.68 1.17
C TYR A 90 -8.83 -2.96 2.22
N SER A 91 -9.42 -1.96 2.86
CA SER A 91 -8.74 -1.27 3.95
C SER A 91 -9.75 -0.54 4.82
N LYS A 92 -9.42 -0.42 6.09
CA LYS A 92 -10.17 0.47 6.99
C LYS A 92 -9.67 1.90 6.86
N LEU A 93 -8.56 2.09 6.14
CA LEU A 93 -7.97 3.40 5.95
C LEU A 93 -8.58 4.06 4.71
N PHE A 94 -8.85 5.35 4.82
CA PHE A 94 -9.37 6.13 3.72
C PHE A 94 -8.35 7.17 3.27
N PHE A 95 -8.12 7.25 1.98
CA PHE A 95 -7.20 8.23 1.40
C PHE A 95 -7.96 9.10 0.40
N GLU A 96 -7.94 10.40 0.64
CA GLU A 96 -8.61 11.35 -0.24
C GLU A 96 -7.90 11.45 -1.59
N GLY A 97 -8.67 11.80 -2.60
CA GLY A 97 -8.11 12.04 -3.92
C GLY A 97 -7.77 10.81 -4.72
N ILE A 98 -8.19 9.64 -4.28
CA ILE A 98 -7.97 8.37 -4.97
C ILE A 98 -9.27 7.94 -5.63
N SER A 99 -9.25 7.72 -6.95
CA SER A 99 -10.39 7.15 -7.66
C SER A 99 -10.49 5.66 -7.39
N GLY A 100 -11.69 5.12 -7.51
CA GLY A 100 -11.87 3.67 -7.37
C GLY A 100 -12.06 3.22 -5.94
N VAL A 101 -12.25 4.14 -5.01
CA VAL A 101 -12.50 3.82 -3.62
C VAL A 101 -13.98 3.81 -3.36
N THR A 102 -14.50 2.71 -2.81
CA THR A 102 -15.91 2.57 -2.48
C THR A 102 -16.06 2.14 -1.03
N LYS A 103 -16.90 2.84 -0.30
CA LYS A 103 -17.16 2.48 1.08
C LYS A 103 -18.15 1.31 1.11
N LEU A 104 -17.78 0.23 1.80
CA LEU A 104 -18.63 -0.96 1.92
C LEU A 104 -19.41 -0.97 3.20
N GLU A 105 -18.76 -0.67 4.31
CA GLU A 105 -19.36 -0.66 5.64
C GLU A 105 -18.78 0.53 6.38
N ASP A 106 -19.17 0.70 7.63
CA ASP A 106 -18.75 1.86 8.40
C ASP A 106 -17.24 2.11 8.39
N ASP A 107 -16.45 1.05 8.46
CA ASP A 107 -15.00 1.18 8.55
C ASP A 107 -14.25 0.52 7.41
N LEU A 108 -14.94 0.03 6.39
CA LEU A 108 -14.27 -0.75 5.35
C LEU A 108 -14.46 -0.13 3.98
N TYR A 109 -13.36 -0.02 3.26
CA TYR A 109 -13.34 0.52 1.89
C TYR A 109 -12.76 -0.50 0.93
N THR A 110 -13.24 -0.48 -0.31
CA THR A 110 -12.69 -1.26 -1.41
C THR A 110 -11.90 -0.34 -2.31
N TYR A 111 -10.72 -0.78 -2.70
CA TYR A 111 -9.86 -0.02 -3.63
C TYR A 111 -9.76 -0.81 -4.93
N ASP A 112 -10.23 -0.22 -6.02
CA ASP A 112 -10.19 -0.85 -7.34
C ASP A 112 -8.82 -0.68 -7.96
N VAL A 113 -8.11 -1.78 -8.13
CA VAL A 113 -6.72 -1.77 -8.59
C VAL A 113 -6.61 -1.21 -10.01
N ASP A 114 -7.47 -1.67 -10.91
CA ASP A 114 -7.40 -1.23 -12.30
C ASP A 114 -7.63 0.27 -12.41
N GLU A 115 -8.62 0.79 -11.70
CA GLU A 115 -8.92 2.22 -11.76
C GLU A 115 -7.78 3.04 -11.15
N ILE A 116 -7.21 2.58 -10.03
CA ILE A 116 -6.10 3.28 -9.40
C ILE A 116 -4.89 3.34 -10.33
N LEU A 117 -4.57 2.24 -10.98
CA LEU A 117 -3.42 2.19 -11.88
C LEU A 117 -3.66 2.99 -13.16
N GLU A 118 -4.88 2.95 -13.69
CA GLU A 118 -5.21 3.68 -14.90
C GLU A 118 -5.24 5.19 -14.67
N GLN A 119 -5.57 5.62 -13.47
CA GLN A 119 -5.64 7.04 -13.17
C GLN A 119 -4.35 7.77 -13.52
N GLY A 120 -3.21 7.15 -13.23
CA GLY A 120 -1.92 7.74 -13.55
C GLY A 120 -1.60 7.69 -15.04
N ARG A 121 -2.05 6.65 -15.71
CA ARG A 121 -1.79 6.51 -17.16
C ARG A 121 -2.72 7.36 -17.99
N THR A 122 -3.94 7.52 -17.53
CA THR A 122 -4.94 8.30 -18.27
C THR A 122 -4.45 9.72 -18.57
N CYS A 123 -3.81 10.33 -17.59
CA CYS A 123 -3.31 11.68 -17.79
C CYS A 123 -2.26 11.75 -18.90
N SER A 124 -1.36 10.79 -18.96
CA SER A 124 -0.34 10.72 -20.00
C SER A 124 -0.94 10.40 -21.35
N GLU A 125 -1.81 9.42 -21.39
CA GLU A 125 -2.38 8.95 -22.63
C GLU A 125 -3.29 9.96 -23.28
N CYS A 126 -4.03 10.73 -22.50
CA CYS A 126 -4.86 11.78 -23.03
C CYS A 126 -4.04 12.83 -23.77
N LYS A 127 -2.84 13.09 -23.32
CA LYS A 127 -1.97 14.05 -23.98
C LYS A 127 -1.41 13.54 -25.29
N ASN A 128 -1.29 12.24 -25.41
CA ASN A 128 -0.69 11.62 -26.58
C ASN A 128 -1.70 11.31 -27.67
N LYS A 129 -2.94 11.58 -27.39
CA LYS A 129 -4.02 11.38 -28.35
C LYS A 129 -4.51 12.72 -28.87
#